data_4c281fb4959a1a4b512f49b8dae1fe8d
#
_entry.id   4c281fb4959a1a4b512f49b8dae1fe8d
#
_cell.length_a   1.000
_cell.length_b   1.000
_cell.length_c   1.000
_cell.angle_alpha   90.00
_cell.angle_beta   90.00
_cell.angle_gamma   90.00
#
_symmetry.space_group_name_H-M   'P 1'
#
loop_
_entity.id
_entity.type
_entity.pdbx_description
1 polymer ?
#
loop_
_entity_poly.entity_id
_entity_poly.type
_entity_poly.pdbx_seq_one_letter_code
_entity_poly.pdbx_strand_id
1 'polypeptide(L)'
;MRFFDEIWDILNEGDVGLKFLKFELFYEKFRSNLDICFDEISAPNELTTPCYAKFCDVVSMKELNKKVKPKDKNLNFIHSVAHIEFSAIDIALDACYRFRGLPREFYEDWLEVAEDEIRHFCMIENLLTKQGSRYGELSVHDGLFIALQKTSDRLTSRMALLPRYMEANGLDANAHIIKRLEGEGGQEELIECLKVILKEEVSHVYKGDKWFKFACKKEGVNDKSYFDIILNLYPNSFKSIREINEKDRLKAGFSEEELSWIKNFSKERS
;
A
#
# COMPACT_ATOMS: atom_id res chain seq x y z
N MET A 1 10.30 13.55 21.94
CA MET A 1 10.53 12.81 20.67
C MET A 1 9.97 13.65 19.53
N ARG A 2 10.73 13.88 18.47
CA ARG A 2 10.26 14.65 17.30
C ARG A 2 9.64 13.69 16.29
N PHE A 3 8.33 13.75 16.13
CA PHE A 3 7.54 12.79 15.33
C PHE A 3 8.07 12.61 13.92
N PHE A 4 8.25 13.70 13.18
CA PHE A 4 8.64 13.66 11.77
C PHE A 4 10.09 13.20 11.56
N ASP A 5 11.01 13.47 12.49
CA ASP A 5 12.38 13.00 12.40
C ASP A 5 12.47 11.48 12.59
N GLU A 6 11.71 10.93 13.53
CA GLU A 6 11.64 9.48 13.76
C GLU A 6 11.05 8.75 12.56
N ILE A 7 9.93 9.27 12.01
CA ILE A 7 9.34 8.68 10.79
C ILE A 7 10.32 8.73 9.61
N TRP A 8 11.04 9.86 9.45
CA TRP A 8 12.03 9.98 8.39
C TRP A 8 13.18 8.98 8.51
N ASP A 9 13.66 8.76 9.73
CA ASP A 9 14.70 7.77 10.00
C ASP A 9 14.22 6.34 9.70
N ILE A 10 12.99 6.00 10.09
CA ILE A 10 12.37 4.70 9.78
C ILE A 10 12.20 4.52 8.26
N LEU A 11 11.67 5.53 7.54
CA LEU A 11 11.47 5.50 6.10
C LEU A 11 12.76 5.19 5.34
N ASN A 12 13.87 5.77 5.78
CA ASN A 12 15.16 5.63 5.12
C ASN A 12 15.98 4.42 5.58
N GLU A 13 15.49 3.64 6.55
CA GLU A 13 16.20 2.46 7.02
C GLU A 13 16.21 1.36 5.94
N GLY A 14 17.38 0.90 5.56
CA GLY A 14 17.58 -0.11 4.52
C GLY A 14 17.74 -1.54 5.05
N ASP A 15 17.92 -1.73 6.34
CA ASP A 15 17.86 -3.04 6.96
C ASP A 15 16.43 -3.32 7.42
N VAL A 16 15.84 -4.41 6.93
CA VAL A 16 14.44 -4.76 7.18
C VAL A 16 14.16 -4.97 8.67
N GLY A 17 15.03 -5.72 9.35
CA GLY A 17 14.87 -6.00 10.78
C GLY A 17 15.02 -4.74 11.64
N LEU A 18 16.02 -3.91 11.32
CA LEU A 18 16.23 -2.64 12.01
C LEU A 18 15.10 -1.65 11.76
N LYS A 19 14.55 -1.60 10.53
CA LYS A 19 13.38 -0.77 10.21
C LYS A 19 12.17 -1.14 11.07
N PHE A 20 11.88 -2.42 11.21
CA PHE A 20 10.76 -2.88 12.03
C PHE A 20 10.98 -2.64 13.51
N LEU A 21 12.18 -2.86 14.01
CA LEU A 21 12.54 -2.55 15.41
C LEU A 21 12.39 -1.05 15.72
N LYS A 22 12.88 -0.18 14.81
CA LYS A 22 12.72 1.28 14.94
C LYS A 22 11.24 1.67 14.97
N PHE A 23 10.43 1.09 14.07
CA PHE A 23 9.00 1.34 14.03
C PHE A 23 8.30 0.90 15.33
N GLU A 24 8.57 -0.31 15.81
CA GLU A 24 7.99 -0.85 17.05
C GLU A 24 8.29 0.07 18.25
N LEU A 25 9.56 0.40 18.46
CA LEU A 25 9.99 1.30 19.55
C LEU A 25 9.37 2.71 19.46
N PHE A 26 9.24 3.23 18.23
CA PHE A 26 8.58 4.50 17.99
C PHE A 26 7.07 4.42 18.28
N TYR A 27 6.40 3.38 17.76
CA TYR A 27 4.95 3.24 17.86
C TYR A 27 4.49 2.94 19.27
N GLU A 28 5.25 2.20 20.07
CA GLU A 28 5.01 2.03 21.50
C GLU A 28 5.04 3.37 22.24
N LYS A 29 6.02 4.22 21.98
CA LYS A 29 6.11 5.58 22.56
C LYS A 29 4.94 6.43 22.09
N PHE A 30 4.56 6.34 20.83
CA PHE A 30 3.42 7.07 20.26
C PHE A 30 2.10 6.69 20.95
N ARG A 31 1.83 5.39 21.13
CA ARG A 31 0.63 4.88 21.83
C ARG A 31 0.61 5.24 23.32
N SER A 32 1.76 5.29 23.95
CA SER A 32 1.88 5.64 25.37
C SER A 32 1.67 7.12 25.66
N ASN A 33 1.34 7.95 24.67
CA ASN A 33 1.18 9.40 24.79
C ASN A 33 2.37 10.13 25.48
N LEU A 34 3.58 9.57 25.34
CA LEU A 34 4.79 10.27 25.75
C LEU A 34 4.93 11.57 24.94
N ASP A 35 5.61 12.58 25.52
CA ASP A 35 5.80 13.90 24.92
C ASP A 35 6.28 13.79 23.47
N ILE A 36 5.33 13.87 22.55
CA ILE A 36 5.57 13.83 21.11
C ILE A 36 5.42 15.24 20.57
N CYS A 37 6.49 15.71 19.97
CA CYS A 37 6.55 17.00 19.33
C CYS A 37 6.24 16.85 17.84
N PHE A 38 5.16 17.47 17.38
CA PHE A 38 4.78 17.61 15.98
C PHE A 38 5.27 18.93 15.37
N ASP A 39 6.34 19.52 15.90
CA ASP A 39 6.86 20.80 15.41
C ASP A 39 7.32 20.70 13.96
N GLU A 40 6.75 21.55 13.14
CA GLU A 40 7.01 21.68 11.72
C GLU A 40 8.05 22.79 11.47
N ILE A 41 9.31 22.51 11.79
CA ILE A 41 10.38 23.52 11.62
C ILE A 41 10.79 23.68 10.15
N SER A 42 10.57 22.64 9.32
CA SER A 42 11.00 22.62 7.91
C SER A 42 9.98 21.90 7.02
N ALA A 43 10.02 22.21 5.72
CA ALA A 43 9.28 21.43 4.73
C ALA A 43 9.74 19.95 4.74
N PRO A 44 8.86 18.99 4.41
CA PRO A 44 9.26 17.59 4.28
C PRO A 44 10.38 17.41 3.24
N ASN A 45 11.37 16.60 3.57
CA ASN A 45 12.39 16.20 2.63
C ASN A 45 11.77 15.40 1.47
N GLU A 46 12.37 15.48 0.30
CA GLU A 46 11.99 14.67 -0.84
C GLU A 46 12.54 13.24 -0.68
N LEU A 47 11.67 12.24 -0.80
CA LEU A 47 12.07 10.85 -0.84
C LEU A 47 12.39 10.47 -2.29
N THR A 48 13.67 10.54 -2.66
CA THR A 48 14.14 10.36 -4.05
C THR A 48 14.36 8.90 -4.44
N THR A 49 14.58 8.03 -3.45
CA THR A 49 14.91 6.61 -3.66
C THR A 49 14.21 5.78 -2.59
N PRO A 50 13.55 4.68 -2.95
CA PRO A 50 12.95 3.80 -1.94
C PRO A 50 14.02 3.07 -1.14
N CYS A 51 13.77 2.83 0.14
CA CYS A 51 14.77 2.19 1.01
C CYS A 51 15.15 0.79 0.55
N TYR A 52 14.23 0.05 -0.07
CA TYR A 52 14.48 -1.30 -0.59
C TYR A 52 15.46 -1.32 -1.77
N ALA A 53 15.72 -0.20 -2.44
CA ALA A 53 16.75 -0.12 -3.48
C ALA A 53 18.17 -0.33 -2.93
N LYS A 54 18.35 -0.30 -1.60
CA LYS A 54 19.63 -0.60 -0.95
C LYS A 54 19.98 -2.09 -0.93
N PHE A 55 18.96 -2.97 -1.10
CA PHE A 55 19.14 -4.42 -1.02
C PHE A 55 18.36 -5.22 -2.07
N CYS A 56 17.42 -4.62 -2.80
CA CYS A 56 16.72 -5.25 -3.92
C CYS A 56 17.32 -4.80 -5.26
N ASP A 57 17.31 -5.69 -6.25
CA ASP A 57 17.53 -5.36 -7.65
C ASP A 57 16.24 -4.76 -8.24
N VAL A 58 16.21 -3.44 -8.35
CA VAL A 58 15.04 -2.69 -8.85
C VAL A 58 15.13 -2.58 -10.37
N VAL A 59 14.10 -3.11 -11.05
CA VAL A 59 14.05 -3.16 -12.52
C VAL A 59 12.71 -2.65 -13.05
N SER A 60 12.66 -2.33 -14.33
CA SER A 60 11.38 -2.01 -14.97
C SER A 60 10.44 -3.23 -14.99
N MET A 61 9.12 -2.98 -14.99
CA MET A 61 8.12 -4.05 -15.10
C MET A 61 8.35 -4.95 -16.33
N LYS A 62 8.82 -4.37 -17.44
CA LYS A 62 9.13 -5.13 -18.66
C LYS A 62 10.30 -6.10 -18.47
N GLU A 63 11.32 -5.70 -17.72
CA GLU A 63 12.48 -6.53 -17.39
C GLU A 63 12.12 -7.58 -16.36
N LEU A 64 11.33 -7.21 -15.34
CA LEU A 64 10.84 -8.13 -14.33
C LEU A 64 10.10 -9.32 -14.98
N ASN A 65 9.18 -9.06 -15.89
CA ASN A 65 8.44 -10.10 -16.61
C ASN A 65 9.33 -11.04 -17.43
N LYS A 66 10.51 -10.60 -17.87
CA LYS A 66 11.47 -11.44 -18.60
C LYS A 66 12.32 -12.32 -17.65
N LYS A 67 12.53 -11.89 -16.41
CA LYS A 67 13.35 -12.59 -15.42
C LYS A 67 12.62 -13.78 -14.78
N VAL A 68 11.29 -13.74 -14.72
CA VAL A 68 10.48 -14.83 -14.13
C VAL A 68 10.52 -16.08 -14.98
N LYS A 69 11.11 -17.17 -14.45
CA LYS A 69 11.13 -18.49 -15.11
C LYS A 69 9.87 -19.28 -14.74
N PRO A 70 9.32 -20.11 -15.64
CA PRO A 70 8.11 -20.89 -15.37
C PRO A 70 8.17 -21.77 -14.12
N LYS A 71 9.34 -22.37 -13.82
CA LYS A 71 9.53 -23.23 -12.64
C LYS A 71 9.52 -22.47 -11.31
N ASP A 72 9.80 -21.16 -11.35
CA ASP A 72 9.92 -20.31 -10.16
C ASP A 72 8.69 -19.40 -9.97
N LYS A 73 7.60 -19.66 -10.68
CA LYS A 73 6.41 -18.79 -10.67
C LYS A 73 5.82 -18.60 -9.28
N ASN A 74 5.71 -19.66 -8.48
CA ASN A 74 5.15 -19.57 -7.14
C ASN A 74 6.05 -18.73 -6.23
N LEU A 75 7.36 -18.98 -6.25
CA LEU A 75 8.33 -18.22 -5.46
C LEU A 75 8.32 -16.73 -5.86
N ASN A 76 8.31 -16.44 -7.18
CA ASN A 76 8.22 -15.07 -7.67
C ASN A 76 6.91 -14.38 -7.26
N PHE A 77 5.80 -15.12 -7.24
CA PHE A 77 4.52 -14.60 -6.80
C PHE A 77 4.57 -14.22 -5.32
N ILE A 78 5.02 -15.13 -4.43
CA ILE A 78 5.14 -14.87 -2.99
C ILE A 78 6.08 -13.68 -2.74
N HIS A 79 7.22 -13.62 -3.44
CA HIS A 79 8.17 -12.52 -3.34
C HIS A 79 7.55 -11.19 -3.81
N SER A 80 6.71 -11.21 -4.85
CA SER A 80 6.01 -10.00 -5.30
C SER A 80 4.97 -9.52 -4.30
N VAL A 81 4.28 -10.43 -3.60
CA VAL A 81 3.39 -10.08 -2.50
C VAL A 81 4.19 -9.44 -1.36
N ALA A 82 5.30 -10.07 -0.92
CA ALA A 82 6.18 -9.47 0.09
C ALA A 82 6.64 -8.06 -0.29
N HIS A 83 6.92 -7.81 -1.58
CA HIS A 83 7.31 -6.49 -2.06
C HIS A 83 6.16 -5.46 -2.01
N ILE A 84 4.93 -5.89 -2.26
CA ILE A 84 3.75 -5.03 -2.15
C ILE A 84 3.55 -4.61 -0.69
N GLU A 85 3.54 -5.58 0.24
CA GLU A 85 3.38 -5.32 1.68
C GLU A 85 4.52 -4.40 2.20
N PHE A 86 5.77 -4.66 1.83
CA PHE A 86 6.89 -3.81 2.21
C PHE A 86 6.76 -2.38 1.68
N SER A 87 6.27 -2.23 0.44
CA SER A 87 6.04 -0.91 -0.16
C SER A 87 4.86 -0.18 0.52
N ALA A 88 3.84 -0.92 0.98
CA ALA A 88 2.69 -0.37 1.69
C ALA A 88 3.10 0.21 3.06
N ILE A 89 4.07 -0.41 3.76
CA ILE A 89 4.69 0.16 4.97
C ILE A 89 5.26 1.56 4.68
N ASP A 90 6.05 1.69 3.61
CA ASP A 90 6.65 2.97 3.24
C ASP A 90 5.60 4.01 2.81
N ILE A 91 4.51 3.58 2.16
CA ILE A 91 3.40 4.45 1.77
C ILE A 91 2.70 5.03 3.01
N ALA A 92 2.42 4.19 4.01
CA ALA A 92 1.78 4.61 5.26
C ALA A 92 2.68 5.56 6.07
N LEU A 93 3.97 5.24 6.17
CA LEU A 93 4.94 6.08 6.85
C LEU A 93 5.18 7.41 6.11
N ASP A 94 5.27 7.42 4.76
CA ASP A 94 5.42 8.66 4.00
C ASP A 94 4.15 9.53 4.11
N ALA A 95 2.96 8.95 4.21
CA ALA A 95 1.74 9.72 4.48
C ALA A 95 1.86 10.48 5.82
N CYS A 96 2.32 9.81 6.88
CA CYS A 96 2.58 10.44 8.17
C CYS A 96 3.67 11.52 8.11
N TYR A 97 4.75 11.29 7.38
CA TYR A 97 5.88 12.22 7.28
C TYR A 97 5.56 13.47 6.45
N ARG A 98 4.90 13.27 5.33
CA ARG A 98 4.72 14.28 4.27
C ARG A 98 3.58 15.23 4.54
N PHE A 99 2.44 14.71 5.01
CA PHE A 99 1.24 15.52 5.22
C PHE A 99 1.15 15.98 6.68
N ARG A 100 1.66 17.19 6.91
CA ARG A 100 1.77 17.78 8.25
C ARG A 100 0.57 18.64 8.60
N GLY A 101 0.43 18.98 9.88
CA GLY A 101 -0.66 19.83 10.37
C GLY A 101 -2.05 19.19 10.20
N LEU A 102 -2.12 17.87 10.24
CA LEU A 102 -3.36 17.11 10.21
C LEU A 102 -3.80 16.71 11.62
N PRO A 103 -5.07 16.34 11.82
CA PRO A 103 -5.52 15.81 13.12
C PRO A 103 -4.69 14.59 13.53
N ARG A 104 -4.48 14.41 14.84
CA ARG A 104 -3.73 13.28 15.41
C ARG A 104 -4.26 11.94 14.90
N GLU A 105 -5.58 11.82 14.74
CA GLU A 105 -6.25 10.64 14.19
C GLU A 105 -5.73 10.21 12.81
N PHE A 106 -5.27 11.17 11.98
CA PHE A 106 -4.63 10.84 10.71
C PHE A 106 -3.35 10.02 10.90
N TYR A 107 -2.52 10.43 11.81
CA TYR A 107 -1.26 9.75 12.12
C TYR A 107 -1.52 8.41 12.81
N GLU A 108 -2.53 8.33 13.69
CA GLU A 108 -2.97 7.09 14.33
C GLU A 108 -3.43 6.07 13.28
N ASP A 109 -4.28 6.46 12.36
CA ASP A 109 -4.79 5.60 11.30
C ASP A 109 -3.67 5.04 10.39
N TRP A 110 -2.70 5.88 10.00
CA TRP A 110 -1.62 5.43 9.11
C TRP A 110 -0.50 4.68 9.83
N LEU A 111 -0.27 4.93 11.10
CA LEU A 111 0.65 4.10 11.90
C LEU A 111 0.04 2.73 12.19
N GLU A 112 -1.25 2.62 12.40
CA GLU A 112 -1.95 1.34 12.51
C GLU A 112 -1.87 0.55 11.19
N VAL A 113 -2.06 1.22 10.04
CA VAL A 113 -1.83 0.59 8.73
C VAL A 113 -0.38 0.09 8.61
N ALA A 114 0.61 0.89 8.97
CA ALA A 114 2.01 0.46 8.91
C ALA A 114 2.31 -0.77 9.82
N GLU A 115 1.68 -0.86 11.01
CA GLU A 115 1.78 -2.03 11.90
C GLU A 115 1.19 -3.28 11.24
N ASP A 116 0.01 -3.15 10.62
CA ASP A 116 -0.63 -4.24 9.89
C ASP A 116 0.22 -4.72 8.72
N GLU A 117 0.76 -3.79 7.90
CA GLU A 117 1.60 -4.12 6.76
C GLU A 117 2.93 -4.78 7.14
N ILE A 118 3.53 -4.40 8.27
CA ILE A 118 4.70 -5.09 8.83
C ILE A 118 4.33 -6.54 9.16
N ARG A 119 3.17 -6.78 9.76
CA ARG A 119 2.69 -8.11 10.10
C ARG A 119 2.38 -8.93 8.84
N HIS A 120 1.74 -8.34 7.83
CA HIS A 120 1.49 -8.96 6.54
C HIS A 120 2.80 -9.36 5.86
N PHE A 121 3.76 -8.45 5.80
CA PHE A 121 5.08 -8.73 5.28
C PHE A 121 5.75 -9.90 5.99
N CYS A 122 5.75 -9.92 7.33
CA CYS A 122 6.36 -11.00 8.12
C CYS A 122 5.70 -12.36 7.86
N MET A 123 4.37 -12.42 7.66
CA MET A 123 3.69 -13.66 7.29
C MET A 123 4.16 -14.17 5.93
N ILE A 124 4.29 -13.29 4.94
CA ILE A 124 4.72 -13.66 3.58
C ILE A 124 6.22 -14.00 3.54
N GLU A 125 7.06 -13.25 4.26
CA GLU A 125 8.50 -13.54 4.38
C GLU A 125 8.75 -14.91 5.02
N ASN A 126 7.94 -15.32 5.99
CA ASN A 126 8.02 -16.67 6.56
C ASN A 126 7.76 -17.77 5.50
N LEU A 127 6.83 -17.53 4.56
CA LEU A 127 6.60 -18.45 3.44
C LEU A 127 7.79 -18.51 2.47
N LEU A 128 8.44 -17.37 2.20
CA LEU A 128 9.68 -17.34 1.41
C LEU A 128 10.78 -18.13 2.08
N THR A 129 10.98 -17.93 3.39
CA THR A 129 12.00 -18.63 4.19
C THR A 129 11.80 -20.15 4.17
N LYS A 130 10.57 -20.64 4.28
CA LYS A 130 10.22 -22.06 4.15
C LYS A 130 10.57 -22.64 2.77
N GLN A 131 10.61 -21.81 1.74
CA GLN A 131 11.02 -22.19 0.37
C GLN A 131 12.52 -21.97 0.12
N GLY A 132 13.31 -21.63 1.15
CA GLY A 132 14.76 -21.42 1.06
C GLY A 132 15.14 -20.10 0.39
N SER A 133 14.26 -19.10 0.41
CA SER A 133 14.48 -17.74 -0.13
C SER A 133 14.08 -16.68 0.90
N ARG A 134 14.38 -15.44 0.58
CA ARG A 134 14.00 -14.27 1.38
C ARG A 134 13.70 -13.07 0.50
N TYR A 135 13.03 -12.08 1.08
CA TYR A 135 12.79 -10.83 0.40
C TYR A 135 14.11 -10.11 0.05
N GLY A 136 14.20 -9.60 -1.18
CA GLY A 136 15.39 -8.95 -1.74
C GLY A 136 16.25 -9.86 -2.61
N GLU A 137 16.06 -11.19 -2.59
CA GLU A 137 16.81 -12.11 -3.47
C GLU A 137 16.32 -12.13 -4.92
N LEU A 138 15.09 -11.70 -5.16
CA LEU A 138 14.54 -11.58 -6.50
C LEU A 138 14.36 -10.11 -6.88
N SER A 139 14.40 -9.82 -8.18
CA SER A 139 14.18 -8.45 -8.67
C SER A 139 12.77 -7.95 -8.36
N VAL A 140 12.65 -6.66 -8.13
CA VAL A 140 11.38 -5.96 -7.86
C VAL A 140 11.19 -4.77 -8.81
N HIS A 141 10.00 -4.16 -8.81
CA HIS A 141 9.74 -2.92 -9.56
C HIS A 141 9.34 -1.78 -8.61
N ASP A 142 9.53 -0.55 -9.03
CA ASP A 142 9.28 0.65 -8.24
C ASP A 142 7.91 1.30 -8.49
N GLY A 143 6.95 0.55 -9.01
CA GLY A 143 5.65 1.08 -9.43
C GLY A 143 4.88 1.81 -8.32
N LEU A 144 4.88 1.26 -7.10
CA LEU A 144 4.23 1.89 -5.93
C LEU A 144 5.01 3.12 -5.46
N PHE A 145 6.33 3.07 -5.51
CA PHE A 145 7.16 4.23 -5.19
C PHE A 145 6.95 5.38 -6.18
N ILE A 146 6.86 5.11 -7.48
CA ILE A 146 6.52 6.11 -8.50
C ILE A 146 5.14 6.73 -8.23
N ALA A 147 4.16 5.92 -7.81
CA ALA A 147 2.83 6.41 -7.44
C ALA A 147 2.88 7.30 -6.18
N LEU A 148 3.70 6.93 -5.20
CA LEU A 148 3.97 7.72 -4.01
C LEU A 148 4.57 9.09 -4.37
N GLN A 149 5.58 9.12 -5.24
CA GLN A 149 6.19 10.37 -5.70
C GLN A 149 5.21 11.26 -6.47
N LYS A 150 4.41 10.70 -7.38
CA LYS A 150 3.40 11.43 -8.16
C LYS A 150 2.31 12.09 -7.32
N THR A 151 2.14 11.67 -6.09
CA THR A 151 1.13 12.18 -5.16
C THR A 151 1.71 12.90 -3.95
N SER A 152 2.98 13.31 -4.04
CA SER A 152 3.70 13.92 -2.91
C SER A 152 3.27 15.35 -2.58
N ASP A 153 2.60 16.04 -3.51
CA ASP A 153 2.23 17.45 -3.41
C ASP A 153 0.84 17.68 -2.81
N ARG A 154 -0.07 16.71 -2.90
CA ARG A 154 -1.47 16.88 -2.51
C ARG A 154 -2.03 15.68 -1.77
N LEU A 155 -2.61 15.94 -0.59
CA LEU A 155 -3.27 14.92 0.22
C LEU A 155 -4.44 14.25 -0.53
N THR A 156 -5.24 15.04 -1.27
CA THR A 156 -6.35 14.51 -2.09
C THR A 156 -5.85 13.50 -3.12
N SER A 157 -4.77 13.80 -3.85
CA SER A 157 -4.16 12.89 -4.83
C SER A 157 -3.61 11.62 -4.18
N ARG A 158 -2.92 11.76 -3.04
CA ARG A 158 -2.35 10.66 -2.26
C ARG A 158 -3.44 9.69 -1.81
N MET A 159 -4.48 10.19 -1.16
CA MET A 159 -5.55 9.36 -0.61
C MET A 159 -6.43 8.74 -1.71
N ALA A 160 -6.63 9.45 -2.82
CA ALA A 160 -7.34 8.90 -3.97
C ALA A 160 -6.59 7.75 -4.63
N LEU A 161 -5.27 7.92 -4.89
CA LEU A 161 -4.52 6.98 -5.72
C LEU A 161 -4.08 5.75 -4.94
N LEU A 162 -3.38 5.91 -3.82
CA LEU A 162 -2.73 4.79 -3.15
C LEU A 162 -3.75 3.98 -2.34
N PRO A 163 -4.31 4.44 -1.22
CA PRO A 163 -5.18 3.57 -0.42
C PRO A 163 -6.54 3.34 -1.08
N ARG A 164 -7.15 4.37 -1.70
CA ARG A 164 -8.52 4.23 -2.20
C ARG A 164 -8.61 3.56 -3.58
N TYR A 165 -7.59 3.68 -4.44
CA TYR A 165 -7.60 3.04 -5.76
C TYR A 165 -6.72 1.79 -5.83
N MET A 166 -5.43 1.90 -5.47
CA MET A 166 -4.49 0.78 -5.66
C MET A 166 -4.76 -0.35 -4.66
N GLU A 167 -4.97 -0.07 -3.38
CA GLU A 167 -5.32 -1.10 -2.39
C GLU A 167 -6.72 -1.68 -2.65
N ALA A 168 -7.68 -0.87 -3.11
CA ALA A 168 -8.98 -1.42 -3.50
C ALA A 168 -8.90 -2.38 -4.70
N ASN A 169 -7.94 -2.16 -5.63
CA ASN A 169 -7.64 -3.16 -6.66
C ASN A 169 -6.98 -4.41 -6.06
N GLY A 170 -6.26 -4.27 -4.95
CA GLY A 170 -5.76 -5.37 -4.12
C GLY A 170 -6.88 -6.23 -3.55
N LEU A 171 -7.99 -5.64 -3.06
CA LEU A 171 -9.17 -6.39 -2.60
C LEU A 171 -9.73 -7.29 -3.71
N ASP A 172 -9.82 -6.79 -4.94
CA ASP A 172 -10.31 -7.56 -6.08
C ASP A 172 -9.33 -8.68 -6.46
N ALA A 173 -8.05 -8.33 -6.55
CA ALA A 173 -6.98 -9.26 -6.96
C ALA A 173 -6.83 -10.39 -5.94
N ASN A 174 -6.77 -10.10 -4.64
CA ASN A 174 -6.62 -11.09 -3.58
C ASN A 174 -7.81 -12.05 -3.53
N ALA A 175 -9.05 -11.55 -3.64
CA ALA A 175 -10.24 -12.40 -3.69
C ALA A 175 -10.20 -13.37 -4.87
N HIS A 176 -9.80 -12.89 -6.05
CA HIS A 176 -9.65 -13.73 -7.25
C HIS A 176 -8.51 -14.76 -7.10
N ILE A 177 -7.36 -14.35 -6.53
CA ILE A 177 -6.21 -15.23 -6.32
C ILE A 177 -6.56 -16.34 -5.33
N ILE A 178 -7.18 -16.02 -4.19
CA ILE A 178 -7.61 -16.99 -3.19
C ILE A 178 -8.52 -18.04 -3.84
N LYS A 179 -9.57 -17.62 -4.56
CA LYS A 179 -10.50 -18.50 -5.24
C LYS A 179 -9.81 -19.45 -6.24
N ARG A 180 -8.81 -18.94 -6.98
CA ARG A 180 -8.02 -19.74 -7.91
C ARG A 180 -7.16 -20.76 -7.17
N LEU A 181 -6.42 -20.35 -6.13
CA LEU A 181 -5.55 -21.23 -5.36
C LEU A 181 -6.32 -22.32 -4.62
N GLU A 182 -7.50 -22.01 -4.08
CA GLU A 182 -8.42 -23.01 -3.50
C GLU A 182 -8.86 -24.06 -4.53
N GLY A 183 -9.04 -23.67 -5.79
CA GLY A 183 -9.36 -24.60 -6.89
C GLY A 183 -8.17 -25.44 -7.34
N GLU A 184 -6.93 -24.92 -7.25
CA GLU A 184 -5.70 -25.62 -7.62
C GLU A 184 -5.19 -26.56 -6.51
N GLY A 185 -5.40 -26.20 -5.23
CA GLY A 185 -4.97 -26.96 -4.04
C GLY A 185 -3.45 -26.86 -3.78
N GLY A 186 -3.02 -27.30 -2.59
CA GLY A 186 -1.60 -27.45 -2.25
C GLY A 186 -0.87 -26.17 -1.84
N GLN A 187 -1.61 -25.09 -1.54
CA GLN A 187 -1.03 -23.81 -1.08
C GLN A 187 -1.80 -23.24 0.13
N GLU A 188 -2.18 -24.10 1.04
CA GLU A 188 -3.07 -23.77 2.18
C GLU A 188 -2.51 -22.64 3.04
N GLU A 189 -1.19 -22.65 3.36
CA GLU A 189 -0.56 -21.61 4.16
C GLU A 189 -0.60 -20.24 3.46
N LEU A 190 -0.37 -20.19 2.15
CA LEU A 190 -0.44 -18.96 1.38
C LEU A 190 -1.87 -18.43 1.33
N ILE A 191 -2.85 -19.32 1.12
CA ILE A 191 -4.27 -18.97 1.12
C ILE A 191 -4.67 -18.34 2.46
N GLU A 192 -4.25 -18.92 3.59
CA GLU A 192 -4.56 -18.38 4.92
C GLU A 192 -3.92 -16.99 5.13
N CYS A 193 -2.66 -16.78 4.71
CA CYS A 193 -2.04 -15.46 4.74
C CYS A 193 -2.83 -14.44 3.91
N LEU A 194 -3.17 -14.78 2.66
CA LEU A 194 -3.93 -13.90 1.78
C LEU A 194 -5.34 -13.59 2.30
N LYS A 195 -6.00 -14.52 3.02
CA LYS A 195 -7.28 -14.27 3.68
C LYS A 195 -7.16 -13.28 4.83
N VAL A 196 -6.08 -13.35 5.62
CA VAL A 196 -5.82 -12.37 6.67
C VAL A 196 -5.63 -10.99 6.06
N ILE A 197 -4.73 -10.87 5.07
CA ILE A 197 -4.46 -9.64 4.34
C ILE A 197 -5.77 -9.07 3.78
N LEU A 198 -6.52 -9.85 3.00
CA LEU A 198 -7.78 -9.40 2.40
C LEU A 198 -8.76 -8.83 3.43
N LYS A 199 -8.87 -9.46 4.59
CA LYS A 199 -9.78 -9.02 5.65
C LYS A 199 -9.39 -7.67 6.23
N GLU A 200 -8.10 -7.42 6.42
CA GLU A 200 -7.57 -6.21 7.06
C GLU A 200 -7.46 -5.04 6.06
N GLU A 201 -7.14 -5.32 4.80
CA GLU A 201 -7.13 -4.37 3.70
C GLU A 201 -8.45 -3.59 3.52
N VAL A 202 -9.60 -4.19 3.89
CA VAL A 202 -10.88 -3.47 3.91
C VAL A 202 -10.82 -2.23 4.81
N SER A 203 -10.14 -2.33 5.96
CA SER A 203 -9.93 -1.21 6.88
C SER A 203 -8.98 -0.16 6.29
N HIS A 204 -7.92 -0.58 5.62
CA HIS A 204 -6.95 0.32 4.98
C HIS A 204 -7.62 1.16 3.89
N VAL A 205 -8.37 0.51 3.00
CA VAL A 205 -9.15 1.20 1.97
C VAL A 205 -10.21 2.13 2.56
N TYR A 206 -10.89 1.73 3.65
CA TYR A 206 -11.84 2.58 4.37
C TYR A 206 -11.17 3.83 4.95
N LYS A 207 -9.99 3.69 5.57
CA LYS A 207 -9.19 4.84 6.03
C LYS A 207 -8.80 5.73 4.85
N GLY A 208 -8.44 5.15 3.72
CA GLY A 208 -8.19 5.87 2.47
C GLY A 208 -9.39 6.69 2.00
N ASP A 209 -10.59 6.13 2.00
CA ASP A 209 -11.84 6.83 1.67
C ASP A 209 -12.16 7.96 2.65
N LYS A 210 -12.04 7.70 3.96
CA LYS A 210 -12.21 8.69 5.03
C LYS A 210 -11.31 9.89 4.83
N TRP A 211 -10.01 9.65 4.63
CA TRP A 211 -9.02 10.72 4.51
C TRP A 211 -9.03 11.37 3.12
N PHE A 212 -9.49 10.69 2.09
CA PHE A 212 -9.79 11.30 0.79
C PHE A 212 -10.91 12.35 0.92
N LYS A 213 -12.04 11.99 1.54
CA LYS A 213 -13.15 12.91 1.77
C LYS A 213 -12.76 14.09 2.67
N PHE A 214 -11.95 13.84 3.69
CA PHE A 214 -11.37 14.89 4.53
C PHE A 214 -10.48 15.84 3.70
N ALA A 215 -9.59 15.30 2.89
CA ALA A 215 -8.70 16.06 2.03
C ALA A 215 -9.48 16.91 1.02
N CYS A 216 -10.49 16.35 0.38
CA CYS A 216 -11.38 17.07 -0.53
C CYS A 216 -12.00 18.30 0.13
N LYS A 217 -12.54 18.12 1.34
CA LYS A 217 -13.11 19.24 2.12
C LYS A 217 -12.05 20.29 2.48
N LYS A 218 -10.86 19.85 2.91
CA LYS A 218 -9.75 20.73 3.30
C LYS A 218 -9.19 21.52 2.12
N GLU A 219 -9.07 20.90 0.95
CA GLU A 219 -8.47 21.48 -0.25
C GLU A 219 -9.48 22.12 -1.20
N GLY A 220 -10.79 22.10 -0.86
CA GLY A 220 -11.86 22.67 -1.69
C GLY A 220 -12.11 21.89 -3.00
N VAL A 221 -11.84 20.59 -3.00
CA VAL A 221 -12.04 19.68 -4.14
C VAL A 221 -13.37 18.95 -3.97
N ASN A 222 -14.09 18.73 -5.07
CA ASN A 222 -15.30 17.90 -5.05
C ASN A 222 -14.90 16.42 -4.97
N ASP A 223 -15.41 15.67 -4.00
CA ASP A 223 -15.15 14.24 -3.84
C ASP A 223 -15.63 13.38 -5.02
N LYS A 224 -16.66 13.86 -5.75
CA LYS A 224 -17.09 13.24 -7.02
C LYS A 224 -16.04 13.29 -8.13
N SER A 225 -15.00 14.12 -7.99
CA SER A 225 -13.85 14.15 -8.90
C SER A 225 -12.87 12.99 -8.73
N TYR A 226 -13.19 12.00 -7.88
CA TYR A 226 -12.33 10.84 -7.61
C TYR A 226 -11.80 10.16 -8.87
N PHE A 227 -12.69 9.83 -9.80
CA PHE A 227 -12.32 9.14 -11.04
C PHE A 227 -11.46 10.02 -11.95
N ASP A 228 -11.75 11.30 -12.04
CA ASP A 228 -10.98 12.26 -12.83
C ASP A 228 -9.56 12.41 -12.25
N ILE A 229 -9.41 12.47 -10.93
CA ILE A 229 -8.11 12.52 -10.26
C ILE A 229 -7.27 11.29 -10.64
N ILE A 230 -7.85 10.09 -10.56
CA ILE A 230 -7.15 8.84 -10.91
C ILE A 230 -6.79 8.81 -12.39
N LEU A 231 -7.71 9.15 -13.29
CA LEU A 231 -7.48 9.15 -14.73
C LEU A 231 -6.43 10.20 -15.16
N ASN A 232 -6.35 11.33 -14.49
CA ASN A 232 -5.30 12.33 -14.72
C ASN A 232 -3.91 11.83 -14.31
N LEU A 233 -3.80 11.11 -13.18
CA LEU A 233 -2.55 10.54 -12.70
C LEU A 233 -2.13 9.30 -13.50
N TYR A 234 -3.10 8.45 -13.85
CA TYR A 234 -2.93 7.18 -14.57
C TYR A 234 -4.02 6.99 -15.63
N PRO A 235 -3.83 7.49 -16.87
CA PRO A 235 -4.85 7.46 -17.94
C PRO A 235 -5.33 6.07 -18.35
N ASN A 236 -4.59 5.03 -17.97
CA ASN A 236 -4.95 3.64 -18.26
C ASN A 236 -5.69 2.93 -17.11
N SER A 237 -5.98 3.64 -16.03
CA SER A 237 -6.77 3.11 -14.91
C SER A 237 -8.17 2.69 -15.35
N PHE A 238 -8.73 1.71 -14.63
CA PHE A 238 -10.07 1.16 -14.85
C PHE A 238 -10.31 0.45 -16.20
N LYS A 239 -9.29 0.29 -17.07
CA LYS A 239 -9.47 -0.33 -18.39
C LYS A 239 -9.60 -1.85 -18.38
N SER A 240 -9.14 -2.53 -17.33
CA SER A 240 -9.10 -3.99 -17.27
C SER A 240 -9.44 -4.50 -15.87
N ILE A 241 -10.62 -4.18 -15.39
CA ILE A 241 -11.12 -4.73 -14.13
C ILE A 241 -11.79 -6.06 -14.44
N ARG A 242 -11.21 -7.16 -13.92
CA ARG A 242 -11.71 -8.51 -14.19
C ARG A 242 -13.00 -8.78 -13.42
N GLU A 243 -12.92 -8.92 -12.13
CA GLU A 243 -14.04 -9.16 -11.23
C GLU A 243 -13.88 -8.22 -10.03
N ILE A 244 -14.93 -7.47 -9.70
CA ILE A 244 -14.91 -6.52 -8.58
C ILE A 244 -15.42 -7.24 -7.34
N ASN A 245 -14.66 -7.17 -6.24
CA ASN A 245 -15.12 -7.59 -4.93
C ASN A 245 -16.06 -6.53 -4.32
N GLU A 246 -17.29 -6.47 -4.86
CA GLU A 246 -18.28 -5.46 -4.49
C GLU A 246 -18.54 -5.42 -2.99
N LYS A 247 -18.65 -6.59 -2.37
CA LYS A 247 -18.94 -6.73 -0.93
C LYS A 247 -17.92 -5.98 -0.07
N ASP A 248 -16.64 -6.17 -0.35
CA ASP A 248 -15.58 -5.59 0.48
C ASP A 248 -15.30 -4.13 0.08
N ARG A 249 -15.46 -3.78 -1.20
CA ARG A 249 -15.43 -2.36 -1.61
C ARG A 249 -16.55 -1.53 -0.97
N LEU A 250 -17.79 -2.06 -0.87
CA LEU A 250 -18.88 -1.37 -0.16
C LEU A 250 -18.55 -1.17 1.32
N LYS A 251 -17.98 -2.18 2.01
CA LYS A 251 -17.52 -2.03 3.39
C LYS A 251 -16.40 -1.00 3.53
N ALA A 252 -15.54 -0.91 2.51
CA ALA A 252 -14.45 0.04 2.44
C ALA A 252 -14.88 1.48 2.05
N GLY A 253 -16.18 1.77 1.95
CA GLY A 253 -16.71 3.11 1.77
C GLY A 253 -17.07 3.50 0.34
N PHE A 254 -16.90 2.60 -0.66
CA PHE A 254 -17.41 2.83 -2.02
C PHE A 254 -18.94 2.81 -2.04
N SER A 255 -19.54 3.65 -2.86
CA SER A 255 -20.96 3.63 -3.12
C SER A 255 -21.34 2.68 -4.27
N GLU A 256 -22.61 2.27 -4.35
CA GLU A 256 -23.12 1.48 -5.47
C GLU A 256 -22.99 2.24 -6.81
N GLU A 257 -23.12 3.58 -6.79
CA GLU A 257 -22.93 4.42 -7.96
C GLU A 257 -21.49 4.36 -8.47
N GLU A 258 -20.51 4.43 -7.57
CA GLU A 258 -19.10 4.32 -7.91
C GLU A 258 -18.75 2.93 -8.47
N LEU A 259 -19.28 1.87 -7.88
CA LEU A 259 -19.09 0.51 -8.38
C LEU A 259 -19.73 0.32 -9.77
N SER A 260 -20.91 0.88 -9.97
CA SER A 260 -21.59 0.88 -11.28
C SER A 260 -20.78 1.63 -12.32
N TRP A 261 -20.23 2.79 -11.96
CA TRP A 261 -19.35 3.56 -12.84
C TRP A 261 -18.12 2.76 -13.26
N ILE A 262 -17.42 2.12 -12.32
CA ILE A 262 -16.23 1.30 -12.58
C ILE A 262 -16.54 0.17 -13.57
N LYS A 263 -17.66 -0.55 -13.35
CA LYS A 263 -18.07 -1.65 -14.22
C LYS A 263 -18.39 -1.21 -15.65
N ASN A 264 -19.07 -0.08 -15.80
CA ASN A 264 -19.45 0.45 -17.10
C ASN A 264 -18.25 1.00 -17.86
N PHE A 265 -17.39 1.76 -17.19
CA PHE A 265 -16.17 2.31 -17.79
C PHE A 265 -15.22 1.21 -18.31
N SER A 266 -15.09 0.11 -17.58
CA SER A 266 -14.28 -1.04 -18.01
C SER A 266 -14.86 -1.72 -19.27
N LYS A 267 -16.20 -1.83 -19.38
CA LYS A 267 -16.87 -2.44 -20.54
C LYS A 267 -16.77 -1.59 -21.83
N GLU A 268 -16.82 -0.27 -21.71
CA GLU A 268 -16.78 0.64 -22.85
C GLU A 268 -15.39 0.72 -23.51
N ARG A 269 -14.35 0.27 -22.81
CA ARG A 269 -12.93 0.37 -23.24
C ARG A 269 -12.23 -0.98 -23.42
N SER A 270 -12.96 -2.10 -23.24
CA SER A 270 -12.52 -3.48 -23.55
C SER A 270 -12.82 -3.81 -25.00
#